data_dacfa2dbc878d37465b74d27117ffcac
#
_entry.id   dacfa2dbc878d37465b74d27117ffcac
#
_cell.length_a   1.000
_cell.length_b   1.000
_cell.length_c   1.000
_cell.angle_alpha   90.00
_cell.angle_beta   90.00
_cell.angle_gamma   90.00
#
_symmetry.space_group_name_H-M   'P 1'
#
loop_
_entity.id
_entity.type
_entity.pdbx_description
1 polymer ?
#
loop_
_entity_poly.entity_id
_entity_poly.type
_entity_poly.pdbx_seq_one_letter_code
_entity_poly.pdbx_strand_id
1 'polypeptide(L)'
;MNDRYNHVFASEILDVNGKTVEVLQDLDPLDPRNFWDHDSLMLCFHKRYNLGDSNTGYKEADFDDWHQVYEQLRIDGYQTILALYLYDHSGISISARSFLGRAPHAEWDSGQVGFIAHKEADKEELLNMEVEEYNNYITGQVYAYRVYEKTKCESCSHEDEEVYEYCGGYYSVLEALNAGKEAA
;
A
#
# COMPACT_ATOMS: atom_id res chain seq x y z
N MET A 1 12.47 24.29 3.46
CA MET A 1 12.27 22.84 3.36
C MET A 1 12.32 22.47 1.88
N ASN A 2 13.06 21.45 1.47
CA ASN A 2 13.43 21.25 0.05
C ASN A 2 12.26 20.64 -0.74
N ASP A 3 11.53 21.47 -1.50
CA ASP A 3 10.35 21.08 -2.34
C ASP A 3 10.65 20.13 -3.53
N ARG A 4 11.82 19.50 -3.56
CA ARG A 4 12.25 18.74 -4.75
C ARG A 4 11.61 17.36 -4.95
N TYR A 5 10.76 16.90 -4.02
CA TYR A 5 10.23 15.53 -4.05
C TYR A 5 8.70 15.43 -3.89
N ASN A 6 7.99 16.53 -3.75
CA ASN A 6 6.52 16.50 -3.62
C ASN A 6 5.88 16.70 -5.00
N HIS A 7 5.72 15.60 -5.73
CA HIS A 7 4.90 15.63 -6.93
C HIS A 7 3.43 15.84 -6.53
N VAL A 8 2.82 16.90 -7.04
CA VAL A 8 1.38 17.17 -6.85
C VAL A 8 0.60 16.37 -7.88
N PHE A 9 -0.22 15.43 -7.42
CA PHE A 9 -1.07 14.58 -8.28
C PHE A 9 -2.40 15.24 -8.62
N ALA A 10 -2.94 16.05 -7.69
CA ALA A 10 -4.16 16.83 -7.86
C ALA A 10 -4.08 18.10 -7.01
N SER A 11 -4.71 19.18 -7.48
CA SER A 11 -4.86 20.43 -6.72
C SER A 11 -6.18 21.10 -7.06
N GLU A 12 -6.90 21.59 -6.06
CA GLU A 12 -8.15 22.29 -6.20
C GLU A 12 -8.24 23.47 -5.22
N ILE A 13 -8.62 24.65 -5.74
CA ILE A 13 -8.90 25.83 -4.92
C ILE A 13 -10.39 25.81 -4.59
N LEU A 14 -10.73 25.88 -3.31
CA LEU A 14 -12.11 25.86 -2.84
C LEU A 14 -12.73 27.27 -2.91
N ASP A 15 -13.81 27.42 -3.67
CA ASP A 15 -14.50 28.70 -3.84
C ASP A 15 -15.10 29.25 -2.54
N VAL A 16 -15.38 28.37 -1.57
CA VAL A 16 -16.08 28.73 -0.32
C VAL A 16 -15.22 29.57 0.62
N ASN A 17 -13.90 29.26 0.69
CA ASN A 17 -12.98 29.84 1.67
C ASN A 17 -11.61 30.24 1.13
N GLY A 18 -11.37 30.00 -0.16
CA GLY A 18 -10.10 30.35 -0.81
C GLY A 18 -8.94 29.39 -0.50
N LYS A 19 -9.17 28.36 0.35
CA LYS A 19 -8.17 27.36 0.66
C LYS A 19 -7.86 26.47 -0.54
N THR A 20 -6.64 25.98 -0.60
CA THR A 20 -6.19 25.02 -1.62
C THR A 20 -6.05 23.65 -0.99
N VAL A 21 -6.60 22.64 -1.65
CA VAL A 21 -6.37 21.23 -1.34
C VAL A 21 -5.42 20.68 -2.38
N GLU A 22 -4.33 20.08 -1.94
CA GLU A 22 -3.38 19.36 -2.81
C GLU A 22 -3.22 17.92 -2.39
N VAL A 23 -3.09 17.04 -3.37
CA VAL A 23 -2.76 15.63 -3.16
C VAL A 23 -1.32 15.38 -3.57
N LEU A 24 -0.56 14.84 -2.65
CA LEU A 24 0.85 14.55 -2.75
C LEU A 24 1.09 13.04 -2.57
N GLN A 25 2.28 12.57 -2.93
CA GLN A 25 2.69 11.24 -2.51
C GLN A 25 2.93 11.22 -1.00
N ASP A 26 2.41 10.22 -0.30
CA ASP A 26 2.78 9.96 1.08
C ASP A 26 4.22 9.40 1.10
N LEU A 27 5.13 10.12 1.75
CA LEU A 27 6.56 9.76 1.79
C LEU A 27 6.94 8.84 2.95
N ASP A 28 6.04 8.67 3.91
CA ASP A 28 6.25 7.82 5.09
C ASP A 28 4.95 7.08 5.46
N PRO A 29 4.39 6.31 4.51
CA PRO A 29 3.15 5.60 4.75
C PRO A 29 3.36 4.47 5.77
N LEU A 30 2.35 4.24 6.60
CA LEU A 30 2.35 3.12 7.54
C LEU A 30 2.20 1.80 6.78
N ASP A 31 2.96 0.78 7.19
CA ASP A 31 2.84 -0.57 6.65
C ASP A 31 1.48 -1.17 7.05
N PRO A 32 0.57 -1.41 6.10
CA PRO A 32 -0.78 -1.86 6.42
C PRO A 32 -0.79 -3.22 7.13
N ARG A 33 0.18 -4.09 6.84
CA ARG A 33 0.22 -5.44 7.43
C ARG A 33 0.77 -5.49 8.86
N ASN A 34 1.54 -4.49 9.26
CA ASN A 34 2.18 -4.46 10.57
C ASN A 34 1.64 -3.35 11.49
N PHE A 35 0.82 -2.45 10.97
CA PHE A 35 0.24 -1.35 11.74
C PHE A 35 -1.25 -1.57 12.09
N TRP A 36 -2.02 -2.23 11.21
CA TRP A 36 -3.43 -2.51 11.42
C TRP A 36 -3.63 -3.97 11.84
N ASP A 37 -4.69 -4.22 12.62
CA ASP A 37 -5.13 -5.57 12.92
C ASP A 37 -5.86 -6.17 11.71
N HIS A 38 -5.48 -7.41 11.34
CA HIS A 38 -6.08 -8.16 10.24
C HIS A 38 -6.59 -9.51 10.73
N ASP A 39 -7.74 -9.95 10.22
CA ASP A 39 -8.26 -11.31 10.43
C ASP A 39 -7.61 -12.34 9.50
N SER A 40 -6.91 -11.88 8.48
CA SER A 40 -6.13 -12.69 7.54
C SER A 40 -4.67 -12.79 7.96
N LEU A 41 -3.99 -13.84 7.50
CA LEU A 41 -2.54 -14.03 7.59
C LEU A 41 -1.92 -13.80 6.22
N MET A 42 -0.94 -12.90 6.11
CA MET A 42 -0.10 -12.74 4.92
C MET A 42 1.30 -13.29 5.20
N LEU A 43 1.53 -14.56 4.82
CA LEU A 43 2.78 -15.27 5.02
C LEU A 43 3.67 -15.13 3.79
N CYS A 44 4.85 -14.54 3.94
CA CYS A 44 5.83 -14.41 2.86
C CYS A 44 7.20 -14.94 3.31
N PHE A 45 7.86 -15.73 2.43
CA PHE A 45 9.23 -16.17 2.57
C PHE A 45 10.06 -15.60 1.42
N HIS A 46 10.89 -14.59 1.71
CA HIS A 46 11.77 -13.99 0.72
C HIS A 46 13.11 -13.58 1.34
N LYS A 47 14.22 -13.89 0.65
CA LYS A 47 15.58 -13.71 1.21
C LYS A 47 16.03 -12.25 1.27
N ARG A 48 15.50 -11.38 0.41
CA ARG A 48 15.94 -9.98 0.28
C ARG A 48 14.96 -8.97 0.88
N TYR A 49 13.67 -9.30 0.88
CA TYR A 49 12.62 -8.39 1.29
C TYR A 49 11.87 -8.96 2.49
N ASN A 50 11.59 -8.11 3.45
CA ASN A 50 10.71 -8.43 4.57
C ASN A 50 9.28 -8.03 4.15
N LEU A 51 8.45 -9.01 3.82
CA LEU A 51 7.11 -8.82 3.26
C LEU A 51 6.05 -9.54 4.10
N GLY A 52 4.84 -8.99 4.09
CA GLY A 52 3.70 -9.56 4.82
C GLY A 52 3.78 -9.37 6.32
N ASP A 53 3.13 -10.26 7.05
CA ASP A 53 2.99 -10.15 8.50
C ASP A 53 4.28 -10.50 9.22
N SER A 54 4.59 -9.73 10.26
CA SER A 54 5.70 -10.03 11.16
C SER A 54 5.29 -11.09 12.19
N ASN A 55 6.23 -11.93 12.61
CA ASN A 55 6.05 -12.88 13.72
C ASN A 55 4.90 -13.90 13.53
N THR A 56 4.72 -14.39 12.32
CA THR A 56 3.64 -15.35 11.98
C THR A 56 3.75 -16.72 12.67
N GLY A 57 4.91 -17.05 13.22
CA GLY A 57 5.22 -18.37 13.79
C GLY A 57 5.67 -19.41 12.76
N TYR A 58 5.51 -19.16 11.47
CA TYR A 58 5.99 -20.03 10.39
C TYR A 58 7.41 -19.64 9.97
N LYS A 59 8.23 -20.64 9.62
CA LYS A 59 9.61 -20.43 9.15
C LYS A 59 9.83 -21.19 7.85
N GLU A 60 10.46 -20.55 6.87
CA GLU A 60 10.77 -21.18 5.58
C GLU A 60 11.50 -22.54 5.76
N ALA A 61 12.40 -22.63 6.74
CA ALA A 61 13.19 -23.84 7.00
C ALA A 61 12.39 -25.04 7.53
N ASP A 62 11.13 -24.85 7.93
CA ASP A 62 10.27 -25.93 8.44
C ASP A 62 9.53 -26.65 7.31
N PHE A 63 9.69 -26.21 6.04
CA PHE A 63 8.97 -26.73 4.88
C PHE A 63 9.92 -27.02 3.71
N ASP A 64 9.66 -28.12 3.01
CA ASP A 64 10.43 -28.49 1.82
C ASP A 64 9.91 -27.79 0.54
N ASP A 65 8.60 -27.50 0.51
CA ASP A 65 7.94 -26.88 -0.64
C ASP A 65 6.65 -26.10 -0.26
N TRP A 66 6.07 -25.39 -1.23
CA TRP A 66 4.83 -24.63 -1.04
C TRP A 66 3.60 -25.50 -0.75
N HIS A 67 3.63 -26.76 -1.15
CA HIS A 67 2.54 -27.70 -0.85
C HIS A 67 2.47 -28.00 0.64
N GLN A 68 3.62 -28.22 1.29
CA GLN A 68 3.67 -28.43 2.74
C GLN A 68 3.21 -27.18 3.52
N VAL A 69 3.58 -25.99 3.06
CA VAL A 69 3.08 -24.73 3.66
C VAL A 69 1.56 -24.65 3.56
N TYR A 70 1.00 -24.95 2.38
CA TYR A 70 -0.45 -24.95 2.16
C TYR A 70 -1.18 -25.96 3.07
N GLU A 71 -0.68 -27.20 3.16
CA GLU A 71 -1.26 -28.24 4.02
C GLU A 71 -1.18 -27.85 5.50
N GLN A 72 -0.10 -27.24 5.93
CA GLN A 72 0.02 -26.74 7.31
C GLN A 72 -1.02 -25.65 7.60
N LEU A 73 -1.21 -24.70 6.70
CA LEU A 73 -2.23 -23.68 6.84
C LEU A 73 -3.64 -24.29 6.93
N ARG A 74 -3.91 -25.36 6.13
CA ARG A 74 -5.18 -26.11 6.21
C ARG A 74 -5.35 -26.79 7.57
N ILE A 75 -4.30 -27.42 8.10
CA ILE A 75 -4.28 -28.05 9.43
C ILE A 75 -4.55 -27.01 10.52
N ASP A 76 -3.97 -25.82 10.39
CA ASP A 76 -4.14 -24.71 11.34
C ASP A 76 -5.49 -24.00 11.22
N GLY A 77 -6.38 -24.50 10.33
CA GLY A 77 -7.78 -24.13 10.22
C GLY A 77 -8.05 -22.96 9.26
N TYR A 78 -7.09 -22.58 8.39
CA TYR A 78 -7.37 -21.62 7.32
C TYR A 78 -8.21 -22.28 6.22
N GLN A 79 -9.33 -21.65 5.86
CA GLN A 79 -10.29 -22.20 4.89
C GLN A 79 -10.15 -21.54 3.51
N THR A 80 -9.92 -20.24 3.45
CA THR A 80 -9.59 -19.52 2.21
C THR A 80 -8.09 -19.26 2.17
N ILE A 81 -7.40 -19.75 1.14
CA ILE A 81 -5.94 -19.62 0.99
C ILE A 81 -5.63 -19.28 -0.47
N LEU A 82 -4.96 -18.17 -0.69
CA LEU A 82 -4.48 -17.73 -2.00
C LEU A 82 -2.96 -17.70 -2.03
N ALA A 83 -2.36 -18.23 -3.12
CA ALA A 83 -0.92 -18.10 -3.32
C ALA A 83 -0.53 -16.64 -3.61
N LEU A 84 0.61 -16.21 -3.08
CA LEU A 84 1.19 -14.89 -3.33
C LEU A 84 2.40 -15.03 -4.26
N TYR A 85 2.45 -14.15 -5.24
CA TYR A 85 3.54 -14.06 -6.22
C TYR A 85 4.20 -12.69 -6.12
N LEU A 86 5.54 -12.68 -6.17
CA LEU A 86 6.34 -11.47 -6.27
C LEU A 86 6.87 -11.34 -7.70
N TYR A 87 6.90 -10.11 -8.19
CA TYR A 87 7.59 -9.71 -9.41
C TYR A 87 8.64 -8.65 -9.04
N ASP A 88 9.91 -8.91 -9.38
CA ASP A 88 11.07 -8.09 -8.99
C ASP A 88 11.82 -7.63 -10.23
N HIS A 89 11.34 -6.56 -10.86
CA HIS A 89 11.91 -5.97 -12.07
C HIS A 89 11.90 -4.44 -11.96
N SER A 90 13.06 -3.85 -11.62
CA SER A 90 13.20 -2.40 -11.36
C SER A 90 12.32 -1.83 -10.24
N GLY A 91 11.84 -2.69 -9.36
CA GLY A 91 10.92 -2.47 -8.26
C GLY A 91 10.21 -3.78 -7.97
N ILE A 92 9.51 -3.85 -6.84
CA ILE A 92 8.77 -5.05 -6.46
C ILE A 92 7.27 -4.83 -6.57
N SER A 93 6.54 -5.88 -6.98
CA SER A 93 5.08 -5.94 -6.94
C SER A 93 4.63 -7.29 -6.43
N ILE A 94 3.54 -7.32 -5.66
CA ILE A 94 2.94 -8.54 -5.13
C ILE A 94 1.53 -8.73 -5.69
N SER A 95 1.11 -9.97 -5.88
CA SER A 95 -0.22 -10.28 -6.41
C SER A 95 -0.66 -11.68 -5.97
N ALA A 96 -1.96 -11.88 -5.76
CA ALA A 96 -2.55 -13.21 -5.60
C ALA A 96 -2.70 -13.97 -6.94
N ARG A 97 -2.25 -13.37 -8.06
CA ARG A 97 -2.24 -14.00 -9.38
C ARG A 97 -0.82 -14.01 -9.95
N SER A 98 -0.43 -15.12 -10.55
CA SER A 98 0.88 -15.24 -11.20
C SER A 98 1.12 -14.13 -12.22
N PHE A 99 2.34 -13.63 -12.30
CA PHE A 99 2.78 -12.64 -13.27
C PHE A 99 3.12 -13.26 -14.65
N LEU A 100 3.20 -14.58 -14.75
CA LEU A 100 3.47 -15.28 -16.01
C LEU A 100 2.44 -14.90 -17.09
N GLY A 101 2.93 -14.44 -18.23
CA GLY A 101 2.10 -13.97 -19.35
C GLY A 101 1.42 -12.61 -19.11
N ARG A 102 1.68 -11.93 -17.97
CA ARG A 102 1.11 -10.63 -17.60
C ARG A 102 2.16 -9.53 -17.49
N ALA A 103 3.40 -9.87 -17.16
CA ALA A 103 4.51 -8.92 -17.01
C ALA A 103 5.69 -9.34 -17.88
N PRO A 104 6.50 -8.38 -18.38
CA PRO A 104 7.73 -8.66 -19.13
C PRO A 104 8.70 -9.49 -18.29
N HIS A 105 9.37 -10.47 -18.89
CA HIS A 105 10.38 -11.31 -18.24
C HIS A 105 9.93 -12.00 -16.95
N ALA A 106 8.59 -12.19 -16.76
CA ALA A 106 8.05 -12.77 -15.56
C ALA A 106 8.53 -14.22 -15.30
N GLU A 107 8.96 -14.94 -16.34
CA GLU A 107 9.57 -16.27 -16.22
C GLU A 107 10.91 -16.26 -15.46
N TRP A 108 11.58 -15.10 -15.34
CA TRP A 108 12.86 -14.94 -14.63
C TRP A 108 12.72 -14.08 -13.38
N ASP A 109 11.82 -13.08 -13.45
CA ASP A 109 11.72 -12.02 -12.44
C ASP A 109 10.51 -12.20 -11.51
N SER A 110 9.77 -13.33 -11.64
CA SER A 110 8.66 -13.60 -10.74
C SER A 110 8.65 -15.03 -10.20
N GLY A 111 8.04 -15.19 -9.03
CA GLY A 111 7.85 -16.49 -8.39
C GLY A 111 6.85 -16.42 -7.26
N GLN A 112 6.41 -17.60 -6.81
CA GLN A 112 5.62 -17.68 -5.58
C GLN A 112 6.51 -17.33 -4.39
N VAL A 113 5.97 -16.51 -3.47
CA VAL A 113 6.68 -16.06 -2.26
C VAL A 113 5.93 -16.39 -0.98
N GLY A 114 4.69 -16.89 -1.08
CA GLY A 114 3.91 -17.20 0.10
C GLY A 114 2.45 -17.45 -0.17
N PHE A 115 1.65 -17.15 0.86
CA PHE A 115 0.19 -17.25 0.85
C PHE A 115 -0.43 -16.12 1.65
N ILE A 116 -1.65 -15.72 1.26
CA ILE A 116 -2.56 -14.99 2.12
C ILE A 116 -3.73 -15.92 2.46
N ALA A 117 -4.14 -15.94 3.73
CA ALA A 117 -5.08 -16.93 4.23
C ALA A 117 -6.06 -16.36 5.26
N HIS A 118 -7.31 -16.84 5.25
CA HIS A 118 -8.36 -16.47 6.19
C HIS A 118 -8.98 -17.73 6.83
N LYS A 119 -9.36 -17.62 8.12
CA LYS A 119 -9.97 -18.74 8.86
C LYS A 119 -11.36 -19.12 8.36
N GLU A 120 -12.09 -18.20 7.76
CA GLU A 120 -13.41 -18.43 7.17
C GLU A 120 -13.31 -18.82 5.69
N ALA A 121 -14.33 -19.50 5.20
CA ALA A 121 -14.50 -19.79 3.78
C ALA A 121 -15.02 -18.56 3.00
N ASP A 122 -14.89 -18.63 1.66
CA ASP A 122 -15.47 -17.65 0.72
C ASP A 122 -14.98 -16.20 0.96
N LYS A 123 -13.68 -16.04 1.30
CA LYS A 123 -13.03 -14.74 1.53
C LYS A 123 -12.06 -14.31 0.42
N GLU A 124 -12.11 -14.92 -0.76
CA GLU A 124 -11.18 -14.64 -1.85
C GLU A 124 -11.19 -13.16 -2.28
N GLU A 125 -12.37 -12.52 -2.29
CA GLU A 125 -12.50 -11.12 -2.67
C GLU A 125 -11.81 -10.22 -1.63
N LEU A 126 -12.05 -10.45 -0.34
CA LEU A 126 -11.39 -9.73 0.76
C LEU A 126 -9.87 -9.90 0.68
N LEU A 127 -9.38 -11.13 0.52
CA LEU A 127 -7.94 -11.39 0.43
C LEU A 127 -7.30 -10.73 -0.79
N ASN A 128 -7.99 -10.69 -1.94
CA ASN A 128 -7.50 -9.98 -3.12
C ASN A 128 -7.41 -8.45 -2.87
N MET A 129 -8.38 -7.86 -2.17
CA MET A 129 -8.36 -6.44 -1.81
C MET A 129 -7.18 -6.12 -0.88
N GLU A 130 -6.93 -6.94 0.14
CA GLU A 130 -5.79 -6.77 1.05
C GLU A 130 -4.43 -6.90 0.33
N VAL A 131 -4.32 -7.82 -0.64
CA VAL A 131 -3.11 -7.94 -1.47
C VAL A 131 -2.92 -6.73 -2.37
N GLU A 132 -3.98 -6.16 -2.94
CA GLU A 132 -3.91 -4.95 -3.76
C GLU A 132 -3.50 -3.73 -2.92
N GLU A 133 -4.07 -3.57 -1.73
CA GLU A 133 -3.69 -2.52 -0.78
C GLU A 133 -2.20 -2.64 -0.40
N TYR A 134 -1.76 -3.84 -0.02
CA TYR A 134 -0.35 -4.07 0.30
C TYR A 134 0.56 -3.85 -0.91
N ASN A 135 0.13 -4.22 -2.11
CA ASN A 135 0.87 -3.93 -3.34
C ASN A 135 1.00 -2.42 -3.58
N ASN A 136 -0.06 -1.63 -3.34
CA ASN A 136 -0.01 -0.18 -3.45
C ASN A 136 1.01 0.40 -2.45
N TYR A 137 1.03 -0.10 -1.22
CA TYR A 137 2.02 0.29 -0.22
C TYR A 137 3.46 0.02 -0.70
N ILE A 138 3.80 -1.21 -1.09
CA ILE A 138 5.18 -1.56 -1.46
C ILE A 138 5.64 -0.93 -2.79
N THR A 139 4.70 -0.53 -3.66
CA THR A 139 4.99 0.19 -4.90
C THR A 139 4.99 1.71 -4.73
N GLY A 140 4.72 2.21 -3.52
CA GLY A 140 4.68 3.64 -3.22
C GLY A 140 3.45 4.36 -3.79
N GLN A 141 2.36 3.65 -4.09
CA GLN A 141 1.10 4.24 -4.54
C GLN A 141 0.22 4.59 -3.32
N VAL A 142 0.78 5.37 -2.41
CA VAL A 142 0.10 5.91 -1.23
C VAL A 142 0.16 7.42 -1.28
N TYR A 143 -0.95 8.06 -0.97
CA TYR A 143 -1.14 9.50 -1.14
C TYR A 143 -1.51 10.16 0.17
N ALA A 144 -1.20 11.46 0.25
CA ALA A 144 -1.60 12.35 1.31
C ALA A 144 -2.29 13.57 0.74
N TYR A 145 -3.19 14.18 1.47
CA TYR A 145 -3.64 15.53 1.16
C TYR A 145 -3.03 16.55 2.11
N ARG A 146 -2.90 17.79 1.63
CA ARG A 146 -2.69 18.97 2.46
C ARG A 146 -3.72 20.05 2.12
N VAL A 147 -4.19 20.75 3.14
CA VAL A 147 -5.05 21.94 3.02
C VAL A 147 -4.25 23.14 3.45
N TYR A 148 -4.13 24.14 2.60
CA TYR A 148 -3.38 25.36 2.91
C TYR A 148 -4.01 26.59 2.30
N GLU A 149 -3.63 27.78 2.83
CA GLU A 149 -3.94 29.06 2.26
C GLU A 149 -2.64 29.79 1.88
N LYS A 150 -2.66 30.50 0.74
CA LYS A 150 -1.57 31.37 0.33
C LYS A 150 -1.80 32.77 0.89
N THR A 151 -0.87 33.19 1.72
CA THR A 151 -0.86 34.55 2.27
C THR A 151 0.22 35.36 1.57
N LYS A 152 -0.06 36.62 1.27
CA LYS A 152 0.89 37.52 0.61
C LYS A 152 1.30 38.62 1.56
N CYS A 153 2.60 38.76 1.79
CA CYS A 153 3.14 39.86 2.60
C CYS A 153 2.92 41.18 1.87
N GLU A 154 2.24 42.13 2.54
CA GLU A 154 1.94 43.45 1.96
C GLU A 154 3.20 44.29 1.70
N SER A 155 4.29 44.07 2.45
CA SER A 155 5.50 44.88 2.37
C SER A 155 6.53 44.39 1.35
N CYS A 156 6.63 43.07 1.11
CA CYS A 156 7.65 42.48 0.23
C CYS A 156 7.08 41.59 -0.89
N SER A 157 5.78 41.43 -0.94
CA SER A 157 5.06 40.55 -1.91
C SER A 157 5.51 39.09 -1.87
N HIS A 158 6.19 38.67 -0.80
CA HIS A 158 6.51 37.27 -0.57
C HIS A 158 5.21 36.48 -0.33
N GLU A 159 5.11 35.30 -0.91
CA GLU A 159 4.00 34.39 -0.71
C GLU A 159 4.41 33.30 0.27
N ASP A 160 3.67 33.17 1.36
CA ASP A 160 3.80 32.13 2.36
C ASP A 160 2.59 31.17 2.25
N GLU A 161 2.80 29.91 2.63
CA GLU A 161 1.74 28.89 2.71
C GLU A 161 1.48 28.58 4.19
N GLU A 162 0.24 28.81 4.65
CA GLU A 162 -0.21 28.38 5.96
C GLU A 162 -0.96 27.06 5.82
N VAL A 163 -0.35 25.97 6.33
CA VAL A 163 -0.92 24.63 6.26
C VAL A 163 -1.83 24.41 7.46
N TYR A 164 -3.10 24.12 7.21
CA TYR A 164 -4.14 23.89 8.22
C TYR A 164 -4.31 22.40 8.56
N GLU A 165 -4.21 21.54 7.54
CA GLU A 165 -4.47 20.11 7.67
C GLU A 165 -3.53 19.32 6.78
N TYR A 166 -3.13 18.13 7.25
CA TYR A 166 -2.38 17.13 6.48
C TYR A 166 -2.78 15.73 6.94
N CYS A 167 -3.11 14.85 6.01
CA CYS A 167 -3.38 13.44 6.32
C CYS A 167 -2.92 12.55 5.18
N GLY A 168 -2.23 11.46 5.52
CA GLY A 168 -1.74 10.43 4.60
C GLY A 168 -2.49 9.11 4.69
N GLY A 169 -1.99 8.10 3.97
CA GLY A 169 -2.52 6.74 4.00
C GLY A 169 -3.65 6.46 3.01
N TYR A 170 -3.85 7.30 1.99
CA TYR A 170 -4.85 7.06 0.95
C TYR A 170 -4.27 6.26 -0.21
N TYR A 171 -5.00 5.28 -0.71
CA TYR A 171 -4.60 4.46 -1.86
C TYR A 171 -5.19 4.96 -3.20
N SER A 172 -5.89 6.10 -3.18
CA SER A 172 -6.47 6.74 -4.34
C SER A 172 -6.30 8.27 -4.27
N VAL A 173 -5.83 8.88 -5.37
CA VAL A 173 -5.75 10.34 -5.51
C VAL A 173 -7.12 10.99 -5.32
N LEU A 174 -8.20 10.37 -5.83
CA LEU A 174 -9.56 10.90 -5.71
C LEU A 174 -10.07 10.85 -4.26
N GLU A 175 -9.79 9.77 -3.54
CA GLU A 175 -10.16 9.66 -2.11
C GLU A 175 -9.42 10.70 -1.27
N ALA A 176 -8.09 10.83 -1.47
CA ALA A 176 -7.30 11.86 -0.78
C ALA A 176 -7.84 13.27 -1.05
N LEU A 177 -8.16 13.58 -2.32
CA LEU A 177 -8.71 14.88 -2.69
C LEU A 177 -10.07 15.15 -2.03
N ASN A 178 -10.97 14.16 -2.03
CA ASN A 178 -12.29 14.31 -1.40
C ASN A 178 -12.16 14.46 0.13
N ALA A 179 -11.33 13.67 0.78
CA ALA A 179 -11.06 13.80 2.22
C ALA A 179 -10.48 15.20 2.56
N GLY A 180 -9.55 15.70 1.75
CA GLY A 180 -9.01 17.06 1.92
C GLY A 180 -10.06 18.16 1.74
N LYS A 181 -11.03 17.99 0.83
CA LYS A 181 -12.15 18.93 0.67
C LYS A 181 -13.10 18.91 1.87
N GLU A 182 -13.34 17.76 2.47
CA GLU A 182 -14.17 17.62 3.67
C GLU A 182 -13.49 18.22 4.90
N ALA A 183 -12.15 18.22 4.95
CA ALA A 183 -11.35 18.76 6.05
C ALA A 183 -11.10 20.28 5.95
N ALA A 184 -11.35 20.91 4.80
CA ALA A 184 -11.07 22.32 4.52
C ALA A 184 -12.16 23.28 5.02
#